data_d7f806a0295d97b1533a09b426363c51
#
_entry.id   d7f806a0295d97b1533a09b426363c51
#
_cell.length_a   1.000
_cell.length_b   1.000
_cell.length_c   1.000
_cell.angle_alpha   90.00
_cell.angle_beta   90.00
_cell.angle_gamma   90.00
#
_symmetry.space_group_name_H-M   'P 1'
#
loop_
_entity.id
_entity.type
_entity.pdbx_description
1 polymer ?
#
loop_
_entity_poly.entity_id
_entity_poly.type
_entity_poly.pdbx_seq_one_letter_code
_entity_poly.pdbx_strand_id
1 'polypeptide(L)'
;MHQSFTLRRTVISSTLAMIISASFIYSSGVAARDLGRDILANGDGWGSFGPGVSGGSAADQSHIFVVSTWQELRDALGGTSAHNQSTPRIIYVKGTINAMDKDGTVLTCDDIANEIKVPGTDKVFSMADFIAHFDPEGTWGMVTPTGPLEEARIEAAESQTQQIRQRFGSNVTLIGVGKDAHIIGAHLLARDVSNIIIRNLRISDAYDCFPEWDPTDGSAGNWNSLYDNLSIWTTQHIWVDHVTLDDGEHPRQSLPKIFGRVFQVHDGLMDVTHSSNYVTASYNIFDDHDKVNLIGSSDSRLEDRDKLKVTMHHNHWRNPGQRAPRVRFGQVDVYNNYAEVLAAQDFTSLWGVGFESAIYAEKNAIDLADNIPASKIIKRYGGHHILTKDNLVNGTPTDLLAVYNASVSAADQLTDNVGWVPTLRLHVNDVSEVKAIVTSQAGTGILDSTLP
;
A
#
# COMPACT_ATOMS: atom_id res chain seq x y z
N MET A 1 -89.59 54.25 32.78
CA MET A 1 -88.63 54.62 31.70
C MET A 1 -87.34 53.81 31.90
N HIS A 2 -87.27 52.69 31.23
CA HIS A 2 -85.96 52.02 30.94
C HIS A 2 -86.29 50.94 29.93
N GLN A 3 -85.91 51.13 28.73
CA GLN A 3 -86.00 50.13 27.66
C GLN A 3 -84.85 49.16 27.75
N SER A 4 -85.13 47.88 27.86
CA SER A 4 -84.14 46.82 27.74
C SER A 4 -84.08 46.27 26.30
N PHE A 5 -82.96 46.39 25.65
CA PHE A 5 -82.69 45.80 24.35
C PHE A 5 -82.19 44.37 24.50
N THR A 6 -82.93 43.44 23.91
CA THR A 6 -82.61 42.01 23.81
C THR A 6 -81.84 41.74 22.53
N LEU A 7 -80.51 41.41 22.62
CA LEU A 7 -79.76 40.97 21.45
C LEU A 7 -79.92 39.44 21.24
N ARG A 8 -80.46 39.10 20.07
CA ARG A 8 -80.47 37.70 19.58
C ARG A 8 -79.11 37.35 19.03
N ARG A 9 -78.45 36.31 19.59
CA ARG A 9 -77.23 35.69 19.04
C ARG A 9 -77.66 34.68 17.97
N THR A 10 -77.24 34.93 16.71
CA THR A 10 -77.29 33.96 15.60
C THR A 10 -76.05 33.08 15.69
N VAL A 11 -76.23 31.77 15.88
CA VAL A 11 -75.13 30.76 15.86
C VAL A 11 -74.95 30.38 14.40
N ILE A 12 -73.83 30.77 13.80
CA ILE A 12 -73.39 30.27 12.49
C ILE A 12 -72.52 29.08 12.75
N SER A 13 -73.00 27.88 12.37
CA SER A 13 -72.26 26.64 12.40
C SER A 13 -71.38 26.55 11.15
N SER A 14 -70.04 26.79 11.29
CA SER A 14 -69.05 26.58 10.24
C SER A 14 -68.47 25.19 10.35
N THR A 15 -68.85 24.29 9.43
CA THR A 15 -68.27 22.98 9.26
C THR A 15 -66.91 23.14 8.57
N LEU A 16 -65.83 22.96 9.33
CA LEU A 16 -64.44 22.97 8.80
C LEU A 16 -64.15 21.58 8.20
N ALA A 17 -64.16 21.47 6.89
CA ALA A 17 -63.72 20.26 6.20
C ALA A 17 -62.18 20.21 6.22
N MET A 18 -61.61 19.29 7.01
CA MET A 18 -60.18 19.02 7.06
C MET A 18 -59.77 18.17 5.84
N ILE A 19 -59.18 18.81 4.82
CA ILE A 19 -58.54 18.11 3.72
C ILE A 19 -57.18 17.61 4.23
N ILE A 20 -57.06 16.32 4.54
CA ILE A 20 -55.79 15.65 4.82
C ILE A 20 -55.12 15.40 3.45
N SER A 21 -54.21 16.29 3.06
CA SER A 21 -53.29 16.04 1.95
C SER A 21 -52.24 15.05 2.41
N ALA A 22 -52.37 13.77 2.06
CA ALA A 22 -51.33 12.78 2.21
C ALA A 22 -50.20 13.12 1.21
N SER A 23 -49.20 13.86 1.67
CA SER A 23 -47.96 14.02 0.94
C SER A 23 -47.20 12.69 0.96
N PHE A 24 -47.29 11.92 -0.12
CA PHE A 24 -46.37 10.80 -0.36
C PHE A 24 -44.98 11.42 -0.60
N ILE A 25 -44.14 11.40 0.42
CA ILE A 25 -42.71 11.63 0.25
C ILE A 25 -42.17 10.39 -0.46
N TYR A 26 -42.07 10.49 -1.79
CA TYR A 26 -41.21 9.57 -2.54
C TYR A 26 -39.77 9.87 -2.07
N SER A 27 -39.29 9.12 -1.12
CA SER A 27 -37.89 8.96 -0.92
C SER A 27 -37.32 8.26 -2.17
N SER A 28 -36.88 9.05 -3.14
CA SER A 28 -36.00 8.54 -4.17
C SER A 28 -34.75 8.08 -3.43
N GLY A 29 -34.69 6.80 -3.05
CA GLY A 29 -33.47 6.18 -2.62
C GLY A 29 -32.45 6.42 -3.73
N VAL A 30 -31.45 7.28 -3.47
CA VAL A 30 -30.27 7.32 -4.30
C VAL A 30 -29.72 5.91 -4.21
N ALA A 31 -29.76 5.15 -5.30
CA ALA A 31 -29.15 3.83 -5.35
C ALA A 31 -27.71 4.00 -4.86
N ALA A 32 -27.31 3.19 -3.89
CA ALA A 32 -25.93 3.22 -3.38
C ALA A 32 -24.98 3.11 -4.59
N ARG A 33 -24.03 4.04 -4.67
CA ARG A 33 -23.08 4.07 -5.79
C ARG A 33 -22.21 2.81 -5.74
N ASP A 34 -22.16 2.06 -6.82
CA ASP A 34 -21.29 0.91 -6.98
C ASP A 34 -19.84 1.39 -7.15
N LEU A 35 -19.09 1.44 -6.03
CA LEU A 35 -17.70 1.87 -6.01
C LEU A 35 -16.77 0.94 -6.78
N GLY A 36 -17.17 -0.31 -7.05
CA GLY A 36 -16.42 -1.24 -7.89
C GLY A 36 -16.32 -0.80 -9.35
N ARG A 37 -17.23 0.07 -9.79
CA ARG A 37 -17.24 0.64 -11.15
C ARG A 37 -16.61 2.03 -11.25
N ASP A 38 -16.09 2.55 -10.15
CA ASP A 38 -15.35 3.80 -10.17
C ASP A 38 -14.10 3.70 -11.02
N ILE A 39 -13.73 4.81 -11.62
CA ILE A 39 -12.49 4.97 -12.39
C ILE A 39 -11.66 6.09 -11.79
N LEU A 40 -10.37 6.07 -11.99
CA LEU A 40 -9.51 7.18 -11.61
C LEU A 40 -9.92 8.45 -12.38
N ALA A 41 -10.11 9.54 -11.65
CA ALA A 41 -10.50 10.81 -12.26
C ALA A 41 -9.41 11.32 -13.21
N ASN A 42 -9.84 11.97 -14.30
CA ASN A 42 -8.90 12.56 -15.23
C ASN A 42 -8.09 13.68 -14.55
N GLY A 43 -6.77 13.67 -14.73
CA GLY A 43 -5.87 14.62 -14.09
C GLY A 43 -5.50 14.25 -12.64
N ASP A 44 -5.85 13.06 -12.14
CA ASP A 44 -5.56 12.62 -10.79
C ASP A 44 -4.33 11.70 -10.75
N GLY A 45 -3.17 12.31 -10.76
CA GLY A 45 -1.88 11.65 -10.74
C GLY A 45 -1.49 10.97 -12.06
N TRP A 46 -0.30 10.37 -12.04
CA TRP A 46 0.25 9.68 -13.21
C TRP A 46 -0.61 8.53 -13.71
N GLY A 47 -1.37 7.84 -12.84
CA GLY A 47 -2.31 6.80 -13.25
C GLY A 47 -3.36 7.30 -14.26
N SER A 48 -3.71 8.59 -14.23
CA SER A 48 -4.67 9.20 -15.15
C SER A 48 -4.09 9.56 -16.53
N PHE A 49 -2.77 9.40 -16.74
CA PHE A 49 -2.14 9.71 -18.01
C PHE A 49 -2.66 8.83 -19.15
N GLY A 50 -2.85 9.41 -20.34
CA GLY A 50 -3.29 8.69 -21.52
C GLY A 50 -4.71 8.09 -21.35
N PRO A 51 -4.89 6.76 -21.42
CA PRO A 51 -6.21 6.12 -21.24
C PRO A 51 -6.74 6.16 -19.80
N GLY A 52 -5.88 6.49 -18.82
CA GLY A 52 -6.24 6.46 -17.40
C GLY A 52 -6.37 5.04 -16.82
N VAL A 53 -6.95 4.95 -15.62
CA VAL A 53 -7.22 3.67 -14.93
C VAL A 53 -8.74 3.51 -14.78
N SER A 54 -9.27 2.46 -15.37
CA SER A 54 -10.70 2.11 -15.30
C SER A 54 -10.96 0.76 -14.62
N GLY A 55 -9.92 -0.02 -14.35
CA GLY A 55 -10.03 -1.32 -13.70
C GLY A 55 -11.07 -2.23 -14.36
N GLY A 56 -11.89 -2.85 -13.54
CA GLY A 56 -13.00 -3.71 -13.95
C GLY A 56 -14.31 -2.99 -14.26
N SER A 57 -14.34 -1.65 -14.41
CA SER A 57 -15.59 -0.88 -14.53
C SER A 57 -16.53 -1.35 -15.65
N ALA A 58 -15.98 -1.97 -16.72
CA ALA A 58 -16.72 -2.55 -17.84
C ALA A 58 -17.13 -4.01 -17.65
N ALA A 59 -16.95 -4.59 -16.45
CA ALA A 59 -17.33 -5.97 -16.17
C ALA A 59 -18.83 -6.18 -16.37
N ASP A 60 -19.19 -7.26 -17.05
CA ASP A 60 -20.57 -7.76 -17.09
C ASP A 60 -20.92 -8.48 -15.78
N GLN A 61 -22.18 -8.84 -15.59
CA GLN A 61 -22.66 -9.44 -14.36
C GLN A 61 -22.00 -10.80 -14.05
N SER A 62 -21.57 -11.54 -15.05
CA SER A 62 -20.90 -12.83 -14.87
C SER A 62 -19.44 -12.72 -14.42
N HIS A 63 -18.89 -11.51 -14.48
CA HIS A 63 -17.53 -11.18 -14.06
C HIS A 63 -17.47 -10.26 -12.82
N ILE A 64 -18.57 -10.24 -12.04
CA ILE A 64 -18.64 -9.61 -10.73
C ILE A 64 -18.64 -10.70 -9.68
N PHE A 65 -17.63 -10.71 -8.82
CA PHE A 65 -17.40 -11.73 -7.81
C PHE A 65 -17.49 -11.14 -6.41
N VAL A 66 -18.04 -11.91 -5.46
CA VAL A 66 -17.96 -11.62 -4.02
C VAL A 66 -17.20 -12.77 -3.39
N VAL A 67 -16.10 -12.48 -2.74
CA VAL A 67 -15.17 -13.48 -2.20
C VAL A 67 -14.96 -13.29 -0.71
N SER A 68 -14.82 -14.39 0.02
CA SER A 68 -14.62 -14.42 1.46
C SER A 68 -13.57 -15.44 1.90
N THR A 69 -13.03 -16.22 0.95
CA THR A 69 -11.96 -17.19 1.17
C THR A 69 -10.79 -16.94 0.22
N TRP A 70 -9.62 -17.46 0.58
CA TRP A 70 -8.44 -17.35 -0.27
C TRP A 70 -8.62 -18.05 -1.62
N GLN A 71 -9.24 -19.24 -1.62
CA GLN A 71 -9.48 -19.95 -2.86
C GLN A 71 -10.46 -19.22 -3.79
N GLU A 72 -11.57 -18.65 -3.24
CA GLU A 72 -12.49 -17.83 -4.03
C GLU A 72 -11.79 -16.61 -4.64
N LEU A 73 -10.91 -15.92 -3.88
CA LEU A 73 -10.15 -14.79 -4.40
C LEU A 73 -9.20 -15.22 -5.53
N ARG A 74 -8.49 -16.32 -5.37
CA ARG A 74 -7.61 -16.88 -6.41
C ARG A 74 -8.38 -17.21 -7.69
N ASP A 75 -9.52 -17.90 -7.56
CA ASP A 75 -10.37 -18.28 -8.70
C ASP A 75 -10.96 -17.04 -9.40
N ALA A 76 -11.44 -16.05 -8.66
CA ALA A 76 -11.93 -14.79 -9.21
C ALA A 76 -10.85 -14.01 -9.96
N LEU A 77 -9.60 -14.03 -9.49
CA LEU A 77 -8.45 -13.44 -10.17
C LEU A 77 -7.97 -14.26 -11.38
N GLY A 78 -8.36 -15.54 -11.49
CA GLY A 78 -7.99 -16.46 -12.59
C GLY A 78 -6.90 -17.48 -12.24
N GLY A 79 -6.66 -17.71 -10.96
CA GLY A 79 -5.73 -18.71 -10.45
C GLY A 79 -4.30 -18.50 -10.91
N THR A 80 -3.59 -19.59 -11.22
CA THR A 80 -2.20 -19.57 -11.70
C THR A 80 -2.05 -18.94 -13.09
N SER A 81 -3.14 -18.86 -13.87
CA SER A 81 -3.19 -18.25 -15.20
C SER A 81 -3.70 -16.80 -15.19
N ALA A 82 -3.82 -16.17 -14.03
CA ALA A 82 -4.37 -14.83 -13.87
C ALA A 82 -3.71 -13.78 -14.81
N HIS A 83 -2.40 -13.83 -14.99
CA HIS A 83 -1.65 -12.92 -15.86
C HIS A 83 -2.08 -12.96 -17.34
N ASN A 84 -2.73 -14.01 -17.80
CA ASN A 84 -3.26 -14.12 -19.15
C ASN A 84 -4.71 -13.63 -19.28
N GLN A 85 -5.33 -13.20 -18.16
CA GLN A 85 -6.70 -12.73 -18.14
C GLN A 85 -6.76 -11.24 -18.44
N SER A 86 -7.64 -10.85 -19.36
CA SER A 86 -7.87 -9.45 -19.71
C SER A 86 -9.36 -9.05 -19.74
N THR A 87 -10.25 -10.01 -19.53
CA THR A 87 -11.68 -9.73 -19.40
C THR A 87 -11.91 -8.86 -18.16
N PRO A 88 -12.59 -7.71 -18.28
CA PRO A 88 -12.88 -6.85 -17.14
C PRO A 88 -13.61 -7.60 -16.01
N ARG A 89 -13.16 -7.43 -14.76
CA ARG A 89 -13.79 -8.08 -13.60
C ARG A 89 -13.72 -7.20 -12.35
N ILE A 90 -14.77 -7.28 -11.55
CA ILE A 90 -14.86 -6.64 -10.25
C ILE A 90 -14.90 -7.72 -9.18
N ILE A 91 -14.04 -7.60 -8.17
CA ILE A 91 -13.93 -8.57 -7.09
C ILE A 91 -14.14 -7.84 -5.77
N TYR A 92 -15.25 -8.14 -5.10
CA TYR A 92 -15.61 -7.61 -3.80
C TYR A 92 -15.09 -8.53 -2.70
N VAL A 93 -14.16 -8.06 -1.89
CA VAL A 93 -13.65 -8.78 -0.73
C VAL A 93 -14.57 -8.51 0.47
N LYS A 94 -15.12 -9.57 1.06
CA LYS A 94 -16.02 -9.49 2.22
C LYS A 94 -15.39 -10.18 3.44
N GLY A 95 -15.18 -9.41 4.52
CA GLY A 95 -14.59 -9.91 5.74
C GLY A 95 -13.09 -10.18 5.59
N THR A 96 -12.56 -11.12 6.36
CA THR A 96 -11.12 -11.43 6.42
C THR A 96 -10.81 -12.69 5.61
N ILE A 97 -9.83 -12.58 4.72
CA ILE A 97 -9.26 -13.68 3.93
C ILE A 97 -7.82 -13.91 4.40
N ASN A 98 -7.46 -15.16 4.73
CA ASN A 98 -6.10 -15.53 5.09
C ASN A 98 -5.46 -16.33 3.94
N ALA A 99 -4.32 -15.86 3.41
CA ALA A 99 -3.63 -16.53 2.31
C ALA A 99 -2.97 -17.85 2.71
N MET A 100 -2.75 -18.08 4.00
CA MET A 100 -2.27 -19.37 4.51
C MET A 100 -3.40 -20.38 4.71
N ASP A 101 -4.67 -20.01 4.45
CA ASP A 101 -5.79 -20.95 4.50
C ASP A 101 -5.72 -21.94 3.30
N LYS A 102 -5.65 -23.21 3.63
CA LYS A 102 -5.74 -24.32 2.69
C LYS A 102 -6.92 -25.20 3.12
N ASP A 103 -8.00 -25.14 2.38
CA ASP A 103 -9.22 -25.95 2.61
C ASP A 103 -9.82 -25.80 4.03
N GLY A 104 -9.81 -24.57 4.57
CA GLY A 104 -10.34 -24.26 5.90
C GLY A 104 -9.35 -24.49 7.05
N THR A 105 -8.09 -24.80 6.75
CA THR A 105 -7.02 -24.92 7.73
C THR A 105 -5.96 -23.86 7.46
N VAL A 106 -5.69 -23.00 8.42
CA VAL A 106 -4.60 -22.02 8.32
C VAL A 106 -3.28 -22.75 8.59
N LEU A 107 -2.42 -22.82 7.57
CA LEU A 107 -1.10 -23.42 7.68
C LEU A 107 -0.17 -22.57 8.53
N THR A 108 0.70 -23.22 9.28
CA THR A 108 1.86 -22.61 9.95
C THR A 108 3.12 -22.78 9.10
N CYS A 109 4.21 -22.08 9.45
CA CYS A 109 5.52 -22.29 8.83
C CYS A 109 6.00 -23.74 9.00
N ASP A 110 5.74 -24.32 10.18
CA ASP A 110 6.10 -25.73 10.45
C ASP A 110 5.30 -26.72 9.59
N ASP A 111 4.03 -26.43 9.31
CA ASP A 111 3.23 -27.28 8.39
C ASP A 111 3.86 -27.35 7.01
N ILE A 112 4.33 -26.21 6.48
CA ILE A 112 5.03 -26.17 5.19
C ILE A 112 6.39 -26.87 5.29
N ALA A 113 7.19 -26.59 6.31
CA ALA A 113 8.51 -27.16 6.51
C ALA A 113 8.45 -28.72 6.64
N ASN A 114 7.42 -29.21 7.33
CA ASN A 114 7.22 -30.65 7.55
C ASN A 114 6.92 -31.46 6.27
N GLU A 115 6.51 -30.80 5.19
CA GLU A 115 6.32 -31.44 3.89
C GLU A 115 7.66 -31.58 3.11
N ILE A 116 8.73 -30.88 3.52
CA ILE A 116 10.00 -30.80 2.80
C ILE A 116 11.05 -31.70 3.47
N LYS A 117 11.73 -32.52 2.67
CA LYS A 117 12.86 -33.34 3.15
C LYS A 117 14.20 -32.72 2.79
N VAL A 118 15.14 -32.79 3.72
CA VAL A 118 16.52 -32.40 3.44
C VAL A 118 17.15 -33.40 2.45
N PRO A 119 17.58 -32.96 1.25
CA PRO A 119 18.08 -33.85 0.21
C PRO A 119 19.17 -34.82 0.70
N GLY A 120 19.06 -36.09 0.30
CA GLY A 120 20.01 -37.15 0.69
C GLY A 120 19.87 -37.65 2.13
N THR A 121 18.80 -37.27 2.82
CA THR A 121 18.52 -37.72 4.20
C THR A 121 17.05 -38.10 4.37
N ASP A 122 16.69 -38.74 5.50
CA ASP A 122 15.30 -38.96 5.91
C ASP A 122 14.76 -37.82 6.82
N LYS A 123 15.56 -36.77 7.07
CA LYS A 123 15.15 -35.65 7.95
C LYS A 123 14.20 -34.71 7.23
N VAL A 124 13.23 -34.25 7.97
CA VAL A 124 12.35 -33.15 7.58
C VAL A 124 13.10 -31.82 7.76
N PHE A 125 12.85 -30.86 6.91
CA PHE A 125 13.44 -29.52 7.02
C PHE A 125 12.95 -28.79 8.28
N SER A 126 13.87 -28.05 8.88
CA SER A 126 13.59 -27.19 10.02
C SER A 126 14.38 -25.89 9.89
N MET A 127 13.71 -24.74 10.01
CA MET A 127 14.41 -23.44 10.03
C MET A 127 15.36 -23.32 11.24
N ALA A 128 15.05 -23.95 12.35
CA ALA A 128 15.94 -24.00 13.51
C ALA A 128 17.24 -24.77 13.20
N ASP A 129 17.18 -25.89 12.49
CA ASP A 129 18.37 -26.64 12.05
C ASP A 129 19.17 -25.83 11.03
N PHE A 130 18.51 -25.10 10.12
CA PHE A 130 19.15 -24.20 9.17
C PHE A 130 19.97 -23.10 9.92
N ILE A 131 19.32 -22.41 10.85
CA ILE A 131 19.95 -21.35 11.65
C ILE A 131 21.15 -21.92 12.44
N ALA A 132 20.99 -23.07 13.09
CA ALA A 132 22.07 -23.68 13.85
C ALA A 132 23.27 -24.11 12.97
N HIS A 133 23.01 -24.55 11.73
CA HIS A 133 24.03 -24.99 10.80
C HIS A 133 24.82 -23.84 10.17
N PHE A 134 24.12 -22.77 9.79
CA PHE A 134 24.68 -21.63 9.06
C PHE A 134 25.02 -20.43 9.96
N ASP A 135 25.12 -20.65 11.27
CA ASP A 135 25.55 -19.60 12.23
C ASP A 135 26.90 -19.03 11.81
N PRO A 136 27.02 -17.73 11.50
CA PRO A 136 28.29 -17.09 11.15
C PRO A 136 29.35 -17.13 12.25
N GLU A 137 28.93 -17.20 13.52
CA GLU A 137 29.83 -17.34 14.65
C GLU A 137 30.29 -18.80 14.91
N GLY A 138 29.64 -19.75 14.21
CA GLY A 138 29.95 -21.17 14.25
C GLY A 138 31.02 -21.60 13.24
N THR A 139 30.94 -22.87 12.84
CA THR A 139 31.94 -23.46 11.90
C THR A 139 31.73 -23.05 10.45
N TRP A 140 30.52 -22.54 10.09
CA TRP A 140 30.21 -22.12 8.71
C TRP A 140 30.85 -20.79 8.35
N GLY A 141 30.84 -19.82 9.29
CA GLY A 141 31.35 -18.47 9.07
C GLY A 141 30.45 -17.59 8.19
N MET A 142 30.99 -16.42 7.81
CA MET A 142 30.30 -15.45 6.91
C MET A 142 30.41 -15.88 5.44
N VAL A 143 29.81 -17.01 5.11
CA VAL A 143 29.77 -17.60 3.76
C VAL A 143 28.33 -17.84 3.37
N THR A 144 28.00 -17.61 2.10
CA THR A 144 26.65 -17.86 1.56
C THR A 144 26.25 -19.32 1.82
N PRO A 145 25.07 -19.58 2.41
CA PRO A 145 24.55 -20.91 2.63
C PRO A 145 24.50 -21.73 1.34
N THR A 146 24.90 -22.98 1.39
CA THR A 146 24.84 -23.92 0.26
C THR A 146 24.63 -25.36 0.75
N GLY A 147 24.22 -26.25 -0.16
CA GLY A 147 24.04 -27.68 0.12
C GLY A 147 22.65 -28.03 0.62
N PRO A 148 22.45 -29.28 1.12
CA PRO A 148 21.11 -29.84 1.30
C PRO A 148 20.15 -29.04 2.20
N LEU A 149 20.63 -28.37 3.23
CA LEU A 149 19.76 -27.54 4.10
C LEU A 149 19.30 -26.26 3.39
N GLU A 150 20.17 -25.63 2.60
CA GLU A 150 19.78 -24.45 1.81
C GLU A 150 18.84 -24.85 0.66
N GLU A 151 19.08 -25.99 -0.01
CA GLU A 151 18.19 -26.53 -1.02
C GLU A 151 16.79 -26.78 -0.43
N ALA A 152 16.70 -27.35 0.78
CA ALA A 152 15.43 -27.56 1.47
C ALA A 152 14.75 -26.25 1.88
N ARG A 153 15.53 -25.22 2.32
CA ARG A 153 14.98 -23.89 2.60
C ARG A 153 14.36 -23.26 1.34
N ILE A 154 15.04 -23.34 0.21
CA ILE A 154 14.56 -22.82 -1.06
C ILE A 154 13.25 -23.55 -1.46
N GLU A 155 13.19 -24.87 -1.35
CA GLU A 155 11.99 -25.66 -1.64
C GLU A 155 10.83 -25.28 -0.72
N ALA A 156 11.08 -25.06 0.57
CA ALA A 156 10.07 -24.60 1.53
C ALA A 156 9.56 -23.19 1.18
N ALA A 157 10.45 -22.25 0.81
CA ALA A 157 10.09 -20.92 0.36
C ALA A 157 9.28 -20.94 -0.94
N GLU A 158 9.60 -21.85 -1.88
CA GLU A 158 8.82 -22.04 -3.11
C GLU A 158 7.42 -22.62 -2.82
N SER A 159 7.32 -23.56 -1.87
CA SER A 159 6.03 -24.11 -1.43
C SER A 159 5.16 -23.02 -0.79
N GLN A 160 5.72 -22.19 0.09
CA GLN A 160 5.02 -21.05 0.64
C GLN A 160 4.61 -20.06 -0.45
N THR A 161 5.49 -19.76 -1.39
CA THR A 161 5.19 -18.89 -2.54
C THR A 161 3.96 -19.36 -3.33
N GLN A 162 3.84 -20.65 -3.58
CA GLN A 162 2.69 -21.22 -4.27
C GLN A 162 1.39 -21.06 -3.48
N GLN A 163 1.46 -21.08 -2.16
CA GLN A 163 0.31 -20.89 -1.28
C GLN A 163 -0.14 -19.43 -1.23
N ILE A 164 0.77 -18.46 -0.98
CA ILE A 164 0.41 -17.08 -0.63
C ILE A 164 0.48 -16.09 -1.78
N ARG A 165 1.22 -16.39 -2.88
CA ARG A 165 1.35 -15.47 -3.99
C ARG A 165 0.17 -15.59 -4.94
N GLN A 166 -0.50 -14.46 -5.19
CA GLN A 166 -1.56 -14.39 -6.19
C GLN A 166 -1.27 -13.27 -7.20
N ARG A 167 -1.29 -13.63 -8.48
CA ARG A 167 -1.13 -12.66 -9.58
C ARG A 167 -2.47 -12.03 -9.95
N PHE A 168 -2.38 -10.79 -10.45
CA PHE A 168 -3.50 -10.12 -11.12
C PHE A 168 -3.55 -10.46 -12.62
N GLY A 169 -4.74 -10.36 -13.20
CA GLY A 169 -4.94 -10.12 -14.62
C GLY A 169 -5.04 -8.62 -14.93
N SER A 170 -5.23 -8.29 -16.21
CA SER A 170 -5.53 -6.91 -16.62
C SER A 170 -7.01 -6.58 -16.43
N ASN A 171 -7.36 -5.30 -16.35
CA ASN A 171 -8.73 -4.79 -16.23
C ASN A 171 -9.46 -5.31 -14.98
N VAL A 172 -8.82 -5.24 -13.82
CA VAL A 172 -9.34 -5.73 -12.54
C VAL A 172 -9.61 -4.58 -11.59
N THR A 173 -10.76 -4.59 -10.92
CA THR A 173 -11.02 -3.85 -9.70
C THR A 173 -11.13 -4.84 -8.53
N LEU A 174 -10.23 -4.73 -7.56
CA LEU A 174 -10.29 -5.42 -6.27
C LEU A 174 -10.71 -4.40 -5.21
N ILE A 175 -11.85 -4.62 -4.56
CA ILE A 175 -12.42 -3.65 -3.62
C ILE A 175 -12.97 -4.33 -2.36
N GLY A 176 -12.65 -3.76 -1.20
CA GLY A 176 -13.19 -4.21 0.07
C GLY A 176 -14.61 -3.72 0.31
N VAL A 177 -15.45 -4.57 0.90
CA VAL A 177 -16.82 -4.26 1.31
C VAL A 177 -16.84 -3.84 2.77
N GLY A 178 -17.43 -2.69 3.05
CA GLY A 178 -17.54 -2.16 4.41
C GLY A 178 -16.19 -1.75 5.00
N LYS A 179 -16.02 -1.97 6.30
CA LYS A 179 -14.84 -1.52 7.07
C LYS A 179 -13.85 -2.64 7.39
N ASP A 180 -14.27 -3.88 7.25
CA ASP A 180 -13.56 -5.05 7.77
C ASP A 180 -12.95 -5.93 6.67
N ALA A 181 -12.95 -5.44 5.43
CA ALA A 181 -12.34 -6.16 4.31
C ALA A 181 -10.83 -6.24 4.48
N HIS A 182 -10.29 -7.45 4.61
CA HIS A 182 -8.91 -7.67 4.98
C HIS A 182 -8.34 -8.92 4.31
N ILE A 183 -7.15 -8.82 3.73
CA ILE A 183 -6.36 -9.95 3.23
C ILE A 183 -5.10 -10.04 4.08
N ILE A 184 -4.88 -11.19 4.72
CA ILE A 184 -3.74 -11.46 5.61
C ILE A 184 -2.81 -12.47 4.94
N GLY A 185 -1.50 -12.26 5.05
CA GLY A 185 -0.47 -13.21 4.65
C GLY A 185 -0.26 -13.34 3.15
N ALA A 186 -0.90 -12.50 2.32
CA ALA A 186 -0.80 -12.59 0.88
C ALA A 186 0.33 -11.73 0.31
N HIS A 187 1.05 -12.29 -0.67
CA HIS A 187 1.84 -11.53 -1.63
C HIS A 187 1.01 -11.29 -2.89
N LEU A 188 0.45 -10.11 -3.04
CA LEU A 188 -0.31 -9.73 -4.23
C LEU A 188 0.64 -9.18 -5.31
N LEU A 189 0.63 -9.77 -6.50
CA LEU A 189 1.58 -9.46 -7.56
C LEU A 189 0.88 -9.02 -8.85
N ALA A 190 0.96 -7.72 -9.15
CA ALA A 190 0.64 -7.19 -10.47
C ALA A 190 1.90 -7.26 -11.34
N ARG A 191 1.96 -8.22 -12.27
CA ARG A 191 3.13 -8.44 -13.11
C ARG A 191 2.74 -8.71 -14.55
N ASP A 192 3.32 -7.91 -15.49
CA ASP A 192 3.09 -8.00 -16.93
C ASP A 192 1.60 -7.79 -17.31
N VAL A 193 0.91 -6.92 -16.61
CA VAL A 193 -0.53 -6.62 -16.75
C VAL A 193 -0.79 -5.12 -16.76
N SER A 194 -2.05 -4.68 -16.88
CA SER A 194 -2.40 -3.27 -16.88
C SER A 194 -3.82 -3.01 -16.41
N ASN A 195 -4.10 -1.75 -16.07
CA ASN A 195 -5.44 -1.26 -15.74
C ASN A 195 -6.04 -1.95 -14.50
N ILE A 196 -5.43 -1.69 -13.35
CA ILE A 196 -5.81 -2.31 -12.07
C ILE A 196 -6.21 -1.24 -11.07
N ILE A 197 -7.28 -1.48 -10.35
CA ILE A 197 -7.75 -0.68 -9.21
C ILE A 197 -7.77 -1.58 -7.97
N ILE A 198 -7.17 -1.10 -6.87
CA ILE A 198 -7.23 -1.74 -5.54
C ILE A 198 -7.72 -0.69 -4.56
N ARG A 199 -8.87 -0.92 -3.90
CA ARG A 199 -9.52 0.10 -3.08
C ARG A 199 -10.12 -0.45 -1.79
N ASN A 200 -10.19 0.41 -0.77
CA ASN A 200 -10.92 0.17 0.49
C ASN A 200 -10.63 -1.20 1.12
N LEU A 201 -9.37 -1.61 1.16
CA LEU A 201 -8.96 -2.94 1.56
C LEU A 201 -7.74 -2.87 2.48
N ARG A 202 -7.73 -3.60 3.60
CA ARG A 202 -6.51 -3.83 4.36
C ARG A 202 -5.76 -5.03 3.79
N ILE A 203 -4.45 -4.89 3.59
CA ILE A 203 -3.55 -5.96 3.16
C ILE A 203 -2.40 -5.98 4.17
N SER A 204 -2.20 -7.10 4.86
CA SER A 204 -1.20 -7.17 5.92
C SER A 204 -0.43 -8.46 5.93
N ASP A 205 0.73 -8.41 6.58
CA ASP A 205 1.45 -9.57 7.07
C ASP A 205 1.85 -10.56 5.95
N ALA A 206 2.43 -10.05 4.86
CA ALA A 206 3.06 -10.90 3.84
C ALA A 206 4.32 -11.56 4.43
N TYR A 207 4.09 -12.44 5.41
CA TYR A 207 5.10 -13.04 6.25
C TYR A 207 5.90 -14.10 5.50
N ASP A 208 7.24 -13.99 5.52
CA ASP A 208 8.17 -14.98 4.99
C ASP A 208 8.59 -15.96 6.09
N CYS A 209 8.16 -17.22 5.98
CA CYS A 209 8.54 -18.28 6.89
C CYS A 209 10.00 -18.69 6.77
N PHE A 210 10.62 -18.46 5.60
CA PHE A 210 11.92 -19.02 5.22
C PHE A 210 12.85 -17.97 4.58
N PRO A 211 13.07 -16.80 5.24
CA PRO A 211 13.88 -15.74 4.68
C PRO A 211 15.30 -16.20 4.40
N GLU A 212 15.92 -15.60 3.40
CA GLU A 212 17.30 -15.89 2.99
C GLU A 212 18.30 -15.18 3.91
N TRP A 213 19.34 -15.88 4.33
CA TRP A 213 20.52 -15.28 4.92
C TRP A 213 21.54 -14.92 3.84
N ASP A 214 21.77 -13.61 3.61
CA ASP A 214 22.81 -13.12 2.71
C ASP A 214 23.97 -12.49 3.50
N PRO A 215 25.10 -13.20 3.67
CA PRO A 215 26.27 -12.68 4.37
C PRO A 215 26.96 -11.53 3.63
N THR A 216 26.60 -11.27 2.36
CA THR A 216 27.19 -10.20 1.53
C THR A 216 26.36 -8.92 1.52
N ASP A 217 25.17 -8.94 2.09
CA ASP A 217 24.32 -7.74 2.21
C ASP A 217 24.83 -6.84 3.35
N GLY A 218 25.57 -5.80 2.96
CA GLY A 218 26.25 -4.90 3.86
C GLY A 218 27.51 -5.52 4.50
N SER A 219 27.99 -4.94 5.60
CA SER A 219 29.23 -5.37 6.25
C SER A 219 29.06 -6.53 7.24
N ALA A 220 27.83 -6.86 7.60
CA ALA A 220 27.51 -7.84 8.66
C ALA A 220 26.46 -8.87 8.21
N GLY A 221 26.20 -8.96 6.92
CA GLY A 221 25.11 -9.77 6.37
C GLY A 221 23.73 -9.23 6.72
N ASN A 222 22.71 -9.84 6.15
CA ASN A 222 21.31 -9.52 6.44
C ASN A 222 20.38 -10.69 6.13
N TRP A 223 19.19 -10.69 6.77
CA TRP A 223 18.07 -11.54 6.40
C TRP A 223 17.23 -10.83 5.37
N ASN A 224 16.81 -11.52 4.32
CA ASN A 224 16.02 -10.98 3.22
C ASN A 224 14.74 -11.77 3.04
N SER A 225 13.59 -11.09 3.17
CA SER A 225 12.29 -11.63 2.83
C SER A 225 11.99 -11.49 1.34
N LEU A 226 11.17 -12.39 0.79
CA LEU A 226 10.75 -12.40 -0.61
C LEU A 226 9.42 -11.66 -0.87
N TYR A 227 8.68 -11.23 0.15
CA TYR A 227 7.29 -10.86 -0.02
C TYR A 227 7.00 -9.43 0.39
N ASP A 228 6.51 -8.64 -0.61
CA ASP A 228 5.77 -7.41 -0.36
C ASP A 228 4.29 -7.73 -0.14
N ASN A 229 3.56 -6.81 0.51
CA ASN A 229 2.10 -6.91 0.51
C ASN A 229 1.55 -6.72 -0.92
N LEU A 230 2.11 -5.77 -1.68
CA LEU A 230 1.76 -5.51 -3.07
C LEU A 230 2.99 -5.19 -3.91
N SER A 231 3.34 -6.06 -4.84
CA SER A 231 4.37 -5.80 -5.85
C SER A 231 3.76 -5.39 -7.18
N ILE A 232 4.24 -4.29 -7.75
CA ILE A 232 3.89 -3.77 -9.06
C ILE A 232 5.11 -3.89 -9.97
N TRP A 233 5.10 -4.86 -10.88
CA TRP A 233 6.24 -5.28 -11.68
C TRP A 233 5.88 -5.31 -13.18
N THR A 234 6.57 -4.55 -14.02
CA THR A 234 6.30 -4.44 -15.47
C THR A 234 4.82 -4.16 -15.79
N THR A 235 4.18 -3.31 -14.99
CA THR A 235 2.74 -3.10 -15.03
C THR A 235 2.43 -1.63 -15.22
N GLN A 236 1.33 -1.30 -15.90
CA GLN A 236 0.96 0.07 -16.23
C GLN A 236 -0.48 0.37 -15.85
N HIS A 237 -0.74 1.66 -15.52
CA HIS A 237 -2.07 2.15 -15.18
C HIS A 237 -2.67 1.45 -13.96
N ILE A 238 -2.15 1.80 -12.78
CA ILE A 238 -2.64 1.29 -11.49
C ILE A 238 -3.11 2.44 -10.63
N TRP A 239 -4.21 2.20 -9.93
CA TRP A 239 -4.71 3.06 -8.88
C TRP A 239 -4.90 2.25 -7.58
N VAL A 240 -4.14 2.63 -6.55
CA VAL A 240 -4.26 2.08 -5.19
C VAL A 240 -4.81 3.18 -4.30
N ASP A 241 -6.00 2.97 -3.73
CA ASP A 241 -6.77 4.04 -3.10
C ASP A 241 -7.51 3.57 -1.83
N HIS A 242 -7.37 4.31 -0.74
CA HIS A 242 -7.96 3.97 0.56
C HIS A 242 -7.61 2.55 1.01
N VAL A 243 -6.36 2.14 0.81
CA VAL A 243 -5.82 0.84 1.26
C VAL A 243 -4.98 1.06 2.51
N THR A 244 -5.07 0.14 3.46
CA THR A 244 -4.14 0.07 4.60
C THR A 244 -3.19 -1.09 4.39
N LEU A 245 -1.88 -0.83 4.43
CA LEU A 245 -0.84 -1.84 4.31
C LEU A 245 0.02 -1.81 5.58
N ASP A 246 0.27 -2.97 6.18
CA ASP A 246 1.00 -3.11 7.44
C ASP A 246 1.58 -4.52 7.64
N ASP A 247 2.34 -4.70 8.73
CA ASP A 247 2.99 -5.96 9.13
C ASP A 247 2.08 -6.88 9.98
N GLY A 248 0.82 -6.53 10.17
CA GLY A 248 -0.17 -7.36 10.86
C GLY A 248 0.23 -7.71 12.29
N GLU A 249 0.31 -9.02 12.58
CA GLU A 249 0.63 -9.55 13.90
C GLU A 249 2.15 -9.65 14.15
N HIS A 250 2.99 -9.39 13.13
CA HIS A 250 4.45 -9.50 13.21
C HIS A 250 5.14 -8.14 12.99
N PRO A 251 4.79 -7.08 13.77
CA PRO A 251 5.38 -5.76 13.59
C PRO A 251 6.89 -5.81 13.78
N ARG A 252 7.62 -5.00 13.02
CA ARG A 252 9.09 -5.00 12.96
C ARG A 252 9.79 -4.95 14.32
N GLN A 253 9.17 -4.31 15.34
CA GLN A 253 9.74 -4.19 16.67
C GLN A 253 9.67 -5.49 17.47
N SER A 254 8.79 -6.43 17.09
CA SER A 254 8.65 -7.74 17.72
C SER A 254 9.61 -8.80 17.16
N LEU A 255 10.25 -8.51 16.02
CA LEU A 255 11.07 -9.49 15.33
C LEU A 255 12.38 -9.81 16.10
N PRO A 256 12.74 -11.09 16.22
CA PRO A 256 13.96 -11.49 16.90
C PRO A 256 15.21 -11.07 16.12
N LYS A 257 16.35 -11.01 16.81
CA LYS A 257 17.64 -10.91 16.14
C LYS A 257 18.28 -12.29 16.06
N ILE A 258 18.61 -12.70 14.84
CA ILE A 258 19.33 -13.93 14.53
C ILE A 258 20.59 -13.55 13.75
N PHE A 259 21.74 -14.10 14.10
CA PHE A 259 23.06 -13.70 13.57
C PHE A 259 23.36 -12.21 13.78
N GLY A 260 22.86 -11.65 14.89
CA GLY A 260 23.03 -10.23 15.22
C GLY A 260 22.20 -9.26 14.37
N ARG A 261 21.40 -9.75 13.43
CA ARG A 261 20.53 -8.98 12.53
C ARG A 261 19.06 -9.25 12.81
N VAL A 262 18.19 -8.27 12.55
CA VAL A 262 16.75 -8.50 12.60
C VAL A 262 16.40 -9.62 11.63
N PHE A 263 15.66 -10.62 12.10
CA PHE A 263 15.14 -11.69 11.28
C PHE A 263 13.99 -11.15 10.44
N GLN A 264 14.33 -10.56 9.30
CA GLN A 264 13.36 -9.88 8.42
C GLN A 264 12.43 -10.88 7.76
N VAL A 265 11.16 -10.79 8.08
CA VAL A 265 10.08 -11.65 7.56
C VAL A 265 9.13 -10.91 6.61
N HIS A 266 9.37 -9.62 6.37
CA HIS A 266 8.64 -8.80 5.39
C HIS A 266 9.64 -8.07 4.49
N ASP A 267 9.30 -7.86 3.21
CA ASP A 267 10.09 -6.99 2.33
C ASP A 267 9.47 -5.59 2.26
N GLY A 268 8.68 -5.24 1.28
CA GLY A 268 8.03 -3.95 1.15
C GLY A 268 6.53 -3.98 1.43
N LEU A 269 5.91 -2.80 1.61
CA LEU A 269 4.44 -2.72 1.64
C LEU A 269 3.88 -2.58 0.24
N MET A 270 4.41 -1.64 -0.56
CA MET A 270 4.00 -1.46 -1.95
C MET A 270 5.20 -1.02 -2.78
N ASP A 271 5.69 -1.89 -3.63
CA ASP A 271 6.85 -1.65 -4.48
C ASP A 271 6.48 -1.51 -5.95
N VAL A 272 7.10 -0.52 -6.64
CA VAL A 272 6.87 -0.24 -8.06
C VAL A 272 8.19 -0.38 -8.80
N THR A 273 8.34 -1.45 -9.56
CA THR A 273 9.65 -1.81 -10.12
C THR A 273 9.55 -2.30 -11.57
N HIS A 274 10.71 -2.59 -12.18
CA HIS A 274 10.82 -3.27 -13.48
C HIS A 274 10.01 -2.59 -14.59
N SER A 275 10.31 -1.32 -14.86
CA SER A 275 9.67 -0.53 -15.93
C SER A 275 8.14 -0.35 -15.77
N SER A 276 7.60 -0.57 -14.58
CA SER A 276 6.21 -0.20 -14.26
C SER A 276 6.00 1.29 -14.46
N ASN A 277 4.77 1.70 -14.82
CA ASN A 277 4.54 3.09 -15.20
C ASN A 277 3.08 3.51 -14.95
N TYR A 278 2.88 4.83 -14.75
CA TYR A 278 1.55 5.43 -14.58
C TYR A 278 0.78 4.87 -13.39
N VAL A 279 1.36 5.05 -12.20
CA VAL A 279 0.79 4.62 -10.92
C VAL A 279 0.31 5.83 -10.13
N THR A 280 -0.89 5.75 -9.57
CA THR A 280 -1.38 6.69 -8.55
C THR A 280 -1.69 5.91 -7.26
N ALA A 281 -1.09 6.33 -6.15
CA ALA A 281 -1.40 5.87 -4.81
C ALA A 281 -1.99 7.04 -4.01
N SER A 282 -3.26 6.93 -3.61
CA SER A 282 -4.00 8.01 -2.98
C SER A 282 -4.73 7.56 -1.73
N TYR A 283 -4.74 8.39 -0.69
CA TYR A 283 -5.47 8.14 0.55
C TYR A 283 -5.18 6.79 1.21
N ASN A 284 -3.96 6.23 1.02
CA ASN A 284 -3.57 4.98 1.66
C ASN A 284 -2.95 5.23 3.04
N ILE A 285 -2.99 4.21 3.91
CA ILE A 285 -2.18 4.14 5.12
C ILE A 285 -1.07 3.11 4.89
N PHE A 286 0.17 3.52 5.06
CA PHE A 286 1.34 2.65 5.17
C PHE A 286 1.79 2.68 6.63
N ASP A 287 1.60 1.57 7.34
CA ASP A 287 1.65 1.56 8.80
C ASP A 287 2.81 0.72 9.34
N ASP A 288 3.61 1.35 10.18
CA ASP A 288 4.65 0.78 11.06
C ASP A 288 5.56 -0.28 10.40
N HIS A 289 6.10 0.06 9.24
CA HIS A 289 6.95 -0.82 8.45
C HIS A 289 8.35 -0.23 8.23
N ASP A 290 9.37 -1.10 8.05
CA ASP A 290 10.74 -0.65 7.77
C ASP A 290 10.89 -0.13 6.33
N LYS A 291 10.70 -0.99 5.33
CA LYS A 291 10.99 -0.74 3.90
C LYS A 291 9.75 -0.41 3.08
N VAL A 292 9.10 0.75 3.33
CA VAL A 292 7.69 1.01 2.96
C VAL A 292 7.40 0.96 1.46
N ASN A 293 8.08 1.79 0.65
CA ASN A 293 7.79 1.90 -0.80
C ASN A 293 9.09 2.03 -1.60
N LEU A 294 9.43 1.03 -2.39
CA LEU A 294 10.55 1.08 -3.32
C LEU A 294 10.04 1.41 -4.73
N ILE A 295 10.61 2.43 -5.35
CA ILE A 295 10.37 2.76 -6.76
C ILE A 295 11.68 2.59 -7.51
N GLY A 296 11.78 1.51 -8.32
CA GLY A 296 13.01 1.10 -9.00
C GLY A 296 13.90 0.18 -8.17
N SER A 297 14.14 -1.04 -8.67
CA SER A 297 14.79 -2.13 -7.91
C SER A 297 16.32 -2.03 -7.87
N SER A 298 16.98 -1.56 -8.94
CA SER A 298 18.44 -1.57 -9.04
C SER A 298 18.96 -0.38 -9.82
N ASP A 299 20.12 0.16 -9.44
CA ASP A 299 20.82 1.24 -10.16
C ASP A 299 21.28 0.79 -11.56
N SER A 300 21.49 -0.52 -11.78
CA SER A 300 21.92 -1.09 -13.05
C SER A 300 20.78 -1.39 -14.03
N ARG A 301 19.51 -1.22 -13.60
CA ARG A 301 18.33 -1.52 -14.42
C ARG A 301 17.95 -0.34 -15.32
N LEU A 302 18.73 -0.13 -16.37
CA LEU A 302 18.58 1.04 -17.25
C LEU A 302 17.26 1.06 -18.05
N GLU A 303 16.55 -0.06 -18.15
CA GLU A 303 15.21 -0.14 -18.75
C GLU A 303 14.15 0.64 -17.96
N ASP A 304 14.46 1.00 -16.71
CA ASP A 304 13.59 1.83 -15.87
C ASP A 304 13.62 3.31 -16.26
N ARG A 305 14.56 3.75 -17.10
CA ARG A 305 14.61 5.12 -17.64
C ARG A 305 13.33 5.46 -18.39
N ASP A 306 12.82 6.69 -18.21
CA ASP A 306 11.55 7.19 -18.74
C ASP A 306 10.29 6.44 -18.29
N LYS A 307 10.44 5.51 -17.35
CA LYS A 307 9.38 4.77 -16.68
C LYS A 307 9.25 5.22 -15.22
N LEU A 308 8.57 4.40 -14.41
CA LEU A 308 8.41 4.63 -12.99
C LEU A 308 7.81 6.01 -12.67
N LYS A 309 6.81 6.42 -13.49
CA LYS A 309 6.02 7.62 -13.24
C LYS A 309 4.95 7.31 -12.19
N VAL A 310 5.15 7.83 -10.98
CA VAL A 310 4.32 7.52 -9.82
C VAL A 310 3.86 8.80 -9.16
N THR A 311 2.60 8.87 -8.78
CA THR A 311 2.05 9.91 -7.91
C THR A 311 1.63 9.28 -6.59
N MET A 312 2.07 9.89 -5.49
CA MET A 312 1.67 9.55 -4.13
C MET A 312 1.07 10.80 -3.48
N HIS A 313 -0.25 10.80 -3.22
CA HIS A 313 -0.91 11.95 -2.63
C HIS A 313 -1.93 11.57 -1.57
N HIS A 314 -2.07 12.41 -0.56
CA HIS A 314 -2.99 12.22 0.56
C HIS A 314 -2.79 10.89 1.30
N ASN A 315 -1.60 10.28 1.19
CA ASN A 315 -1.29 9.07 1.94
C ASN A 315 -0.81 9.42 3.35
N HIS A 316 -1.03 8.50 4.27
CA HIS A 316 -0.54 8.54 5.64
C HIS A 316 0.58 7.52 5.81
N TRP A 317 1.82 7.99 5.97
CA TRP A 317 2.93 7.15 6.42
C TRP A 317 3.00 7.22 7.94
N ARG A 318 2.55 6.16 8.60
CA ARG A 318 2.57 6.03 10.05
C ARG A 318 3.81 5.25 10.46
N ASN A 319 4.68 5.89 11.23
CA ASN A 319 5.92 5.34 11.77
C ASN A 319 6.77 4.55 10.75
N PRO A 320 7.09 5.09 9.57
CA PRO A 320 7.92 4.42 8.57
C PRO A 320 9.37 4.33 9.04
N GLY A 321 10.07 3.25 8.71
CA GLY A 321 11.52 3.15 8.92
C GLY A 321 12.31 3.85 7.83
N GLN A 322 11.96 3.58 6.59
CA GLN A 322 12.60 4.14 5.40
C GLN A 322 11.73 3.97 4.14
N ARG A 323 12.17 4.54 3.02
CA ARG A 323 11.55 4.35 1.70
C ARG A 323 10.09 4.83 1.63
N ALA A 324 9.84 6.07 2.05
CA ALA A 324 8.50 6.68 1.93
C ALA A 324 8.46 7.88 0.93
N PRO A 325 8.76 7.68 -0.37
CA PRO A 325 9.38 6.53 -1.02
C PRO A 325 10.92 6.62 -1.17
N ARG A 326 11.61 5.50 -1.49
CA ARG A 326 12.95 5.49 -2.10
C ARG A 326 12.82 5.31 -3.61
N VAL A 327 13.44 6.21 -4.39
CA VAL A 327 13.25 6.28 -5.85
C VAL A 327 14.56 6.07 -6.61
N ARG A 328 14.50 5.30 -7.68
CA ARG A 328 15.48 5.24 -8.76
C ARG A 328 14.79 5.51 -10.09
N PHE A 329 15.42 6.26 -11.00
CA PHE A 329 14.95 6.62 -12.34
C PHE A 329 13.60 7.37 -12.40
N GLY A 330 12.70 7.17 -11.47
CA GLY A 330 11.31 7.63 -11.52
C GLY A 330 11.13 9.14 -11.50
N GLN A 331 10.13 9.63 -12.24
CA GLN A 331 9.50 10.93 -12.03
C GLN A 331 8.36 10.75 -11.02
N VAL A 332 8.65 11.04 -9.75
CA VAL A 332 7.74 10.75 -8.64
C VAL A 332 7.21 12.03 -8.02
N ASP A 333 5.89 12.17 -8.09
CA ASP A 333 5.14 13.28 -7.50
C ASP A 333 4.65 12.90 -6.10
N VAL A 334 5.12 13.62 -5.08
CA VAL A 334 4.82 13.36 -3.66
C VAL A 334 4.19 14.60 -3.07
N TYR A 335 2.86 14.69 -3.01
CA TYR A 335 2.20 15.90 -2.55
C TYR A 335 1.02 15.65 -1.61
N ASN A 336 0.78 16.58 -0.72
CA ASN A 336 -0.31 16.52 0.26
C ASN A 336 -0.36 15.22 1.08
N ASN A 337 0.78 14.57 1.32
CA ASN A 337 0.83 13.43 2.22
C ASN A 337 1.11 13.88 3.66
N TYR A 338 0.72 13.05 4.61
CA TYR A 338 1.09 13.18 6.00
C TYR A 338 2.02 12.04 6.42
N ALA A 339 3.13 12.36 7.06
CA ALA A 339 4.02 11.39 7.66
C ALA A 339 4.18 11.68 9.16
N GLU A 340 4.10 10.65 10.00
CA GLU A 340 4.44 10.73 11.41
C GLU A 340 5.51 9.70 11.77
N VAL A 341 6.60 10.17 12.38
CA VAL A 341 7.72 9.34 12.81
C VAL A 341 7.80 9.39 14.32
N LEU A 342 7.39 8.29 14.96
CA LEU A 342 7.18 8.24 16.42
C LEU A 342 8.45 7.94 17.20
N ALA A 343 9.45 7.28 16.59
CA ALA A 343 10.69 6.91 17.24
C ALA A 343 11.91 7.02 16.32
N ALA A 344 13.03 7.47 16.88
CA ALA A 344 14.28 7.62 16.13
C ALA A 344 15.03 6.31 15.90
N GLN A 345 14.74 5.27 16.70
CA GLN A 345 15.56 4.07 16.80
C GLN A 345 15.71 3.34 15.47
N ASP A 346 14.61 3.23 14.71
CA ASP A 346 14.56 2.49 13.45
C ASP A 346 14.27 3.39 12.25
N PHE A 347 14.33 4.72 12.44
CA PHE A 347 14.09 5.68 11.38
C PHE A 347 15.38 6.04 10.64
N THR A 348 15.43 5.74 9.36
CA THR A 348 16.54 6.08 8.47
C THR A 348 16.27 7.36 7.67
N SER A 349 15.14 7.43 6.97
CA SER A 349 14.71 8.58 6.18
C SER A 349 13.29 8.38 5.63
N LEU A 350 12.63 9.45 5.23
CA LEU A 350 11.43 9.33 4.40
C LEU A 350 11.82 9.17 2.94
N TRP A 351 12.39 10.22 2.34
CA TRP A 351 12.66 10.27 0.89
C TRP A 351 14.08 9.83 0.57
N GLY A 352 14.17 8.73 -0.17
CA GLY A 352 15.44 8.21 -0.65
C GLY A 352 15.71 8.65 -2.08
N VAL A 353 16.74 9.49 -2.28
CA VAL A 353 17.16 10.03 -3.58
C VAL A 353 18.16 9.07 -4.21
N GLY A 354 17.67 8.14 -5.02
CA GLY A 354 18.45 7.11 -5.69
C GLY A 354 18.93 7.51 -7.08
N PHE A 355 19.56 6.58 -7.76
CA PHE A 355 20.20 6.77 -9.05
C PHE A 355 19.21 7.31 -10.11
N GLU A 356 19.54 8.43 -10.75
CA GLU A 356 18.70 9.11 -11.77
C GLU A 356 17.26 9.43 -11.33
N SER A 357 16.98 9.50 -10.02
CA SER A 357 15.65 9.83 -9.53
C SER A 357 15.31 11.32 -9.69
N ALA A 358 14.02 11.61 -9.90
CA ALA A 358 13.47 12.94 -10.01
C ALA A 358 12.21 13.10 -9.14
N ILE A 359 12.42 13.29 -7.82
CA ILE A 359 11.34 13.42 -6.83
C ILE A 359 10.88 14.86 -6.76
N TYR A 360 9.57 15.11 -6.90
CA TYR A 360 8.92 16.39 -6.70
C TYR A 360 8.05 16.30 -5.43
N ALA A 361 8.54 16.85 -4.31
CA ALA A 361 7.88 16.75 -3.00
C ALA A 361 7.33 18.12 -2.56
N GLU A 362 6.01 18.29 -2.60
CA GLU A 362 5.36 19.58 -2.35
C GLU A 362 4.18 19.45 -1.38
N LYS A 363 4.07 20.41 -0.46
CA LYS A 363 2.93 20.53 0.46
C LYS A 363 2.64 19.26 1.28
N ASN A 364 3.68 18.59 1.75
CA ASN A 364 3.54 17.47 2.69
C ASN A 364 3.64 17.97 4.13
N ALA A 365 2.86 17.38 5.03
CA ALA A 365 2.96 17.60 6.47
C ALA A 365 3.74 16.45 7.11
N ILE A 366 4.74 16.74 7.93
CA ILE A 366 5.63 15.75 8.52
C ILE A 366 5.76 16.03 10.01
N ASP A 367 5.41 15.08 10.85
CA ASP A 367 5.64 15.14 12.28
C ASP A 367 6.77 14.18 12.67
N LEU A 368 7.80 14.72 13.28
CA LEU A 368 8.96 14.00 13.78
C LEU A 368 8.98 14.05 15.30
N ALA A 369 9.33 12.94 15.94
CA ALA A 369 9.64 12.92 17.36
C ALA A 369 10.81 13.88 17.69
N ASP A 370 10.82 14.44 18.89
CA ASP A 370 11.73 15.54 19.30
C ASP A 370 13.23 15.27 19.07
N ASN A 371 13.65 14.01 19.07
CA ASN A 371 15.04 13.60 18.89
C ASN A 371 15.42 13.29 17.44
N ILE A 372 14.53 13.54 16.47
CA ILE A 372 14.78 13.28 15.05
C ILE A 372 14.99 14.63 14.33
N PRO A 373 16.20 14.92 13.83
CA PRO A 373 16.43 16.14 13.09
C PRO A 373 15.76 16.10 11.70
N ALA A 374 15.22 17.22 11.25
CA ALA A 374 14.58 17.33 9.93
C ALA A 374 15.52 16.97 8.77
N SER A 375 16.84 17.07 8.95
CA SER A 375 17.83 16.63 7.96
C SER A 375 17.77 15.13 7.63
N LYS A 376 17.18 14.30 8.50
CA LYS A 376 16.94 12.87 8.23
C LYS A 376 15.77 12.59 7.29
N ILE A 377 14.93 13.57 6.98
CA ILE A 377 13.80 13.37 6.05
C ILE A 377 14.30 12.92 4.68
N ILE A 378 15.41 13.49 4.21
CA ILE A 378 16.03 13.16 2.93
C ILE A 378 17.29 12.32 3.17
N LYS A 379 17.51 11.32 2.32
CA LYS A 379 18.76 10.56 2.27
C LYS A 379 19.18 10.30 0.83
N ARG A 380 20.44 10.64 0.51
CA ARG A 380 21.02 10.37 -0.81
C ARG A 380 21.44 8.90 -0.92
N TYR A 381 21.02 8.26 -2.02
CA TYR A 381 21.39 6.91 -2.43
C TYR A 381 21.90 6.91 -3.88
N GLY A 382 22.89 7.77 -4.15
CA GLY A 382 23.51 7.90 -5.48
C GLY A 382 22.78 8.85 -6.44
N GLY A 383 21.61 9.37 -6.09
CA GLY A 383 20.90 10.38 -6.88
C GLY A 383 21.43 11.80 -6.66
N HIS A 384 20.87 12.76 -7.41
CA HIS A 384 21.34 14.15 -7.41
C HIS A 384 20.24 15.19 -7.25
N HIS A 385 18.96 14.83 -7.47
CA HIS A 385 17.89 15.81 -7.58
C HIS A 385 16.67 15.45 -6.76
N ILE A 386 16.20 16.42 -5.99
CA ILE A 386 14.88 16.41 -5.31
C ILE A 386 14.42 17.86 -5.19
N LEU A 387 13.21 18.14 -5.65
CA LEU A 387 12.57 19.42 -5.37
C LEU A 387 11.71 19.28 -4.12
N THR A 388 11.91 20.18 -3.14
CA THR A 388 11.06 20.25 -1.95
C THR A 388 10.45 21.64 -1.87
N LYS A 389 9.13 21.73 -1.72
CA LYS A 389 8.44 23.01 -1.73
C LYS A 389 7.25 23.02 -0.78
N ASP A 390 7.09 24.08 -0.02
CA ASP A 390 5.92 24.34 0.85
C ASP A 390 5.60 23.19 1.83
N ASN A 391 6.62 22.45 2.32
CA ASN A 391 6.43 21.38 3.28
C ASN A 391 6.44 21.90 4.73
N LEU A 392 5.68 21.25 5.61
CA LEU A 392 5.70 21.52 7.06
C LEU A 392 6.43 20.40 7.82
N VAL A 393 7.26 20.79 8.77
CA VAL A 393 7.82 19.87 9.79
C VAL A 393 7.37 20.34 11.16
N ASN A 394 6.67 19.49 11.89
CA ASN A 394 6.08 19.82 13.19
C ASN A 394 5.30 21.14 13.14
N GLY A 395 4.49 21.33 12.09
CA GLY A 395 3.69 22.51 11.84
C GLY A 395 4.45 23.75 11.36
N THR A 396 5.79 23.67 11.17
CA THR A 396 6.64 24.80 10.76
C THR A 396 7.04 24.70 9.29
N PRO A 397 6.85 25.73 8.45
CA PRO A 397 7.35 25.76 7.08
C PRO A 397 8.87 25.53 7.05
N THR A 398 9.31 24.54 6.28
CA THR A 398 10.71 24.10 6.31
C THR A 398 11.24 23.88 4.89
N ASP A 399 12.34 24.55 4.56
CA ASP A 399 13.11 24.25 3.34
C ASP A 399 13.95 22.99 3.58
N LEU A 400 13.37 21.82 3.25
CA LEU A 400 13.97 20.52 3.52
C LEU A 400 15.26 20.28 2.71
N LEU A 401 15.36 20.82 1.49
CA LEU A 401 16.58 20.70 0.70
C LEU A 401 17.73 21.50 1.32
N ALA A 402 17.47 22.73 1.76
CA ALA A 402 18.47 23.54 2.46
C ALA A 402 18.90 22.89 3.78
N VAL A 403 17.95 22.36 4.56
CA VAL A 403 18.24 21.66 5.83
C VAL A 403 19.10 20.42 5.59
N TYR A 404 18.78 19.60 4.57
CA TYR A 404 19.58 18.46 4.19
C TYR A 404 21.00 18.87 3.75
N ASN A 405 21.11 19.82 2.81
CA ASN A 405 22.40 20.26 2.25
C ASN A 405 23.32 20.89 3.32
N ALA A 406 22.77 21.53 4.33
CA ALA A 406 23.55 22.04 5.47
C ALA A 406 24.09 20.93 6.38
N SER A 407 23.56 19.71 6.31
CA SER A 407 23.93 18.57 7.18
C SER A 407 24.93 17.61 6.55
N VAL A 408 25.26 17.78 5.27
CA VAL A 408 26.12 16.86 4.52
C VAL A 408 27.32 17.57 3.90
N SER A 409 28.30 16.79 3.42
CA SER A 409 29.46 17.33 2.67
C SER A 409 29.01 17.93 1.34
N ALA A 410 29.82 18.85 0.76
CA ALA A 410 29.53 19.45 -0.55
C ALA A 410 29.38 18.40 -1.68
N ALA A 411 30.06 17.25 -1.57
CA ALA A 411 29.98 16.15 -2.54
C ALA A 411 28.64 15.38 -2.45
N ASP A 412 27.93 15.49 -1.33
CA ASP A 412 26.67 14.78 -1.08
C ASP A 412 25.45 15.69 -1.19
N GLN A 413 25.66 16.98 -1.47
CA GLN A 413 24.56 17.93 -1.64
C GLN A 413 23.72 17.58 -2.86
N LEU A 414 22.43 17.89 -2.76
CA LEU A 414 21.42 17.69 -3.80
C LEU A 414 21.01 19.04 -4.40
N THR A 415 20.41 19.01 -5.58
CA THR A 415 19.83 20.17 -6.24
C THR A 415 18.33 20.00 -6.46
N ASP A 416 17.62 21.09 -6.68
CA ASP A 416 16.18 21.12 -6.98
C ASP A 416 15.83 20.91 -8.46
N ASN A 417 16.84 20.74 -9.34
CA ASN A 417 16.64 20.59 -10.77
C ASN A 417 16.19 19.17 -11.14
N VAL A 418 14.93 18.85 -10.87
CA VAL A 418 14.33 17.55 -11.20
C VAL A 418 13.96 17.39 -12.68
N GLY A 419 14.05 18.45 -13.48
CA GLY A 419 13.85 18.43 -14.93
C GLY A 419 12.39 18.27 -15.39
N TRP A 420 11.41 18.32 -14.50
CA TRP A 420 10.00 18.21 -14.84
C TRP A 420 9.11 18.93 -13.80
N VAL A 421 7.84 19.14 -14.17
CA VAL A 421 6.82 19.74 -13.29
C VAL A 421 5.56 18.88 -13.35
N PRO A 422 4.95 18.50 -12.23
CA PRO A 422 3.69 17.77 -12.19
C PRO A 422 2.56 18.57 -12.86
N THR A 423 1.82 17.92 -13.77
CA THR A 423 0.68 18.51 -14.48
C THR A 423 -0.63 17.77 -14.25
N LEU A 424 -0.55 16.65 -13.54
CA LEU A 424 -1.68 15.77 -13.25
C LEU A 424 -1.99 15.81 -11.76
N ARG A 425 -2.52 16.94 -11.28
CA ARG A 425 -2.93 17.14 -9.88
C ARG A 425 -4.32 17.74 -9.86
N LEU A 426 -5.33 16.86 -9.65
CA LEU A 426 -6.73 17.27 -9.64
C LEU A 426 -7.07 18.14 -8.41
N HIS A 427 -6.57 17.76 -7.25
CA HIS A 427 -6.78 18.46 -5.99
C HIS A 427 -5.44 18.70 -5.28
N VAL A 428 -5.18 19.96 -4.93
CA VAL A 428 -4.00 20.34 -4.14
C VAL A 428 -4.50 21.18 -2.97
N ASN A 429 -4.44 20.61 -1.78
CA ASN A 429 -4.86 21.29 -0.55
C ASN A 429 -3.77 22.23 -0.01
N ASP A 430 -4.17 23.19 0.81
CA ASP A 430 -3.23 23.94 1.61
C ASP A 430 -2.53 22.98 2.57
N VAL A 431 -1.21 23.13 2.73
CA VAL A 431 -0.41 22.22 3.55
C VAL A 431 -0.83 22.23 5.03
N SER A 432 -1.40 23.34 5.53
CA SER A 432 -1.91 23.44 6.90
C SER A 432 -3.13 22.55 7.17
N GLU A 433 -3.86 22.13 6.11
CA GLU A 433 -5.02 21.27 6.21
C GLU A 433 -4.69 19.78 6.01
N VAL A 434 -3.52 19.48 5.42
CA VAL A 434 -3.14 18.14 4.97
C VAL A 434 -3.21 17.10 6.10
N LYS A 435 -2.65 17.41 7.27
CA LYS A 435 -2.69 16.48 8.42
C LYS A 435 -4.13 16.11 8.78
N ALA A 436 -5.02 17.09 8.91
CA ALA A 436 -6.42 16.84 9.27
C ALA A 436 -7.18 16.05 8.20
N ILE A 437 -6.96 16.39 6.90
CA ILE A 437 -7.56 15.69 5.78
C ILE A 437 -7.11 14.23 5.76
N VAL A 438 -5.80 14.01 5.77
CA VAL A 438 -5.23 12.66 5.64
C VAL A 438 -5.60 11.77 6.83
N THR A 439 -5.50 12.26 8.05
CA THR A 439 -5.87 11.47 9.24
C THR A 439 -7.35 11.11 9.31
N SER A 440 -8.23 11.88 8.66
CA SER A 440 -9.67 11.60 8.63
C SER A 440 -10.15 10.84 7.41
N GLN A 441 -9.38 10.82 6.32
CA GLN A 441 -9.85 10.30 5.03
C GLN A 441 -8.97 9.17 4.45
N ALA A 442 -7.75 8.92 4.96
CA ALA A 442 -6.93 7.85 4.46
C ALA A 442 -7.27 6.49 5.08
N GLY A 443 -7.01 5.42 4.32
CA GLY A 443 -7.09 4.05 4.77
C GLY A 443 -8.42 3.34 4.50
N THR A 444 -8.44 2.08 4.88
CA THR A 444 -9.57 1.18 4.71
C THR A 444 -10.76 1.59 5.59
N GLY A 445 -11.96 1.39 5.09
CA GLY A 445 -13.22 1.59 5.83
C GLY A 445 -13.73 3.04 5.83
N ILE A 446 -13.08 3.93 5.10
CA ILE A 446 -13.53 5.30 4.91
C ILE A 446 -14.59 5.38 3.81
N LEU A 447 -14.44 4.59 2.75
CA LEU A 447 -15.39 4.53 1.67
C LEU A 447 -16.61 3.68 2.07
N ASP A 448 -17.81 4.20 1.83
CA ASP A 448 -19.06 3.43 2.01
C ASP A 448 -19.26 2.45 0.84
N SER A 449 -18.42 1.39 0.86
CA SER A 449 -18.44 0.34 -0.15
C SER A 449 -19.46 -0.73 0.23
N THR A 450 -20.49 -0.86 -0.56
CA THR A 450 -21.55 -1.87 -0.44
C THR A 450 -21.49 -2.84 -1.61
N LEU A 451 -22.11 -4.01 -1.44
CA LEU A 451 -22.34 -4.92 -2.58
C LEU A 451 -23.31 -4.29 -3.57
N PRO A 452 -23.12 -4.52 -4.87
CA PRO A 452 -23.99 -4.01 -5.92
C PRO A 452 -25.40 -4.60 -5.89
#